data_bd39219212894ca95c696da52c22f40d
#
_entry.id   bd39219212894ca95c696da52c22f40d
#
_cell.length_a   1.000
_cell.length_b   1.000
_cell.length_c   1.000
_cell.angle_alpha   90.00
_cell.angle_beta   90.00
_cell.angle_gamma   90.00
#
_symmetry.space_group_name_H-M   'P 1'
#
loop_
_entity.id
_entity.type
_entity.pdbx_description
1 polymer ?
#
loop_
_entity_poly.entity_id
_entity_poly.type
_entity_poly.pdbx_seq_one_letter_code
_entity_poly.pdbx_strand_id
1 'polypeptide(L)'
;FAANAALSITEQINTQIKSLSSKRPIHKYIAYFQAYTNTYAPVEHLRKIFTEAISHPDIVALSIGTRPDCLGDDVLELLYSLNQIKPVWVELGLQTIHEDTARYIRRGYPLSCFDTAVKNLRAGGIEVIVHTILGLPGESRKDILETMAYLNAMDIQGIKLQLLHV
;
A
#
# COMPACT_ATOMS: atom_id res chain seq x y z
N PHE A 1 9.95 10.73 -7.42
CA PHE A 1 9.95 10.21 -8.82
C PHE A 1 8.54 9.80 -9.27
N ALA A 2 7.54 10.67 -9.07
CA ALA A 2 6.21 10.41 -9.58
C ALA A 2 6.21 10.56 -11.11
N ALA A 3 5.54 9.63 -11.79
CA ALA A 3 5.32 9.73 -13.23
C ALA A 3 4.34 10.87 -13.55
N ASN A 4 4.36 11.37 -14.77
CA ASN A 4 3.43 12.41 -15.20
C ASN A 4 2.00 11.84 -15.26
N ALA A 5 1.08 12.37 -14.44
CA ALA A 5 -0.30 11.90 -14.34
C ALA A 5 -1.15 12.11 -15.62
N ALA A 6 -0.66 12.90 -16.60
CA ALA A 6 -1.31 13.07 -17.89
C ALA A 6 -1.10 11.88 -18.86
N LEU A 7 -0.14 10.99 -18.55
CA LEU A 7 0.16 9.81 -19.36
C LEU A 7 -0.74 8.63 -18.96
N SER A 8 -1.02 7.71 -19.88
CA SER A 8 -1.62 6.41 -19.56
C SER A 8 -0.72 5.61 -18.61
N ILE A 9 -1.27 4.63 -17.91
CA ILE A 9 -0.50 3.77 -17.01
C ILE A 9 0.61 3.04 -17.76
N THR A 10 0.33 2.53 -18.94
CA THR A 10 1.32 1.87 -19.81
C THR A 10 2.47 2.81 -20.18
N GLU A 11 2.17 4.06 -20.55
CA GLU A 11 3.20 5.04 -20.88
C GLU A 11 4.05 5.41 -19.65
N GLN A 12 3.42 5.55 -18.49
CA GLN A 12 4.13 5.76 -17.22
C GLN A 12 5.09 4.61 -16.92
N ILE A 13 4.62 3.37 -17.02
CA ILE A 13 5.42 2.15 -16.81
C ILE A 13 6.60 2.12 -17.78
N ASN A 14 6.35 2.27 -19.08
CA ASN A 14 7.40 2.23 -20.11
C ASN A 14 8.47 3.32 -19.89
N THR A 15 8.06 4.51 -19.49
CA THR A 15 8.98 5.61 -19.19
C THR A 15 9.88 5.27 -17.99
N GLN A 16 9.31 4.71 -16.93
CA GLN A 16 10.07 4.30 -15.74
C GLN A 16 11.00 3.12 -16.04
N ILE A 17 10.53 2.12 -16.77
CA ILE A 17 11.35 0.97 -17.19
C ILE A 17 12.55 1.46 -17.99
N LYS A 18 12.36 2.35 -18.97
CA LYS A 18 13.43 2.92 -19.77
C LYS A 18 14.47 3.66 -18.91
N SER A 19 14.03 4.40 -17.91
CA SER A 19 14.91 5.11 -16.98
C SER A 19 15.71 4.15 -16.07
N LEU A 20 15.09 3.05 -15.63
CA LEU A 20 15.73 2.06 -14.74
C LEU A 20 16.66 1.13 -15.49
N SER A 21 16.28 0.63 -16.67
CA SER A 21 17.06 -0.29 -17.48
C SER A 21 18.35 0.34 -18.02
N SER A 22 18.40 1.67 -18.15
CA SER A 22 19.65 2.38 -18.46
C SER A 22 20.71 2.27 -17.34
N LYS A 23 20.31 1.93 -16.12
CA LYS A 23 21.19 1.81 -14.95
C LYS A 23 21.54 0.38 -14.59
N ARG A 24 20.64 -0.58 -14.87
CA ARG A 24 20.82 -2.01 -14.57
C ARG A 24 20.05 -2.87 -15.58
N PRO A 25 20.55 -4.05 -15.98
CA PRO A 25 19.84 -5.00 -16.83
C PRO A 25 18.75 -5.71 -16.00
N ILE A 26 17.59 -5.07 -15.85
CA ILE A 26 16.42 -5.60 -15.12
C ILE A 26 15.31 -5.81 -16.15
N HIS A 27 14.57 -6.94 -16.04
CA HIS A 27 13.52 -7.34 -16.96
C HIS A 27 12.18 -7.63 -16.27
N LYS A 28 12.12 -7.49 -14.93
CA LYS A 28 10.91 -7.73 -14.13
C LYS A 28 10.72 -6.60 -13.12
N TYR A 29 9.52 -6.05 -13.06
CA TYR A 29 9.21 -4.88 -12.25
C TYR A 29 7.93 -5.09 -11.45
N ILE A 30 7.84 -4.38 -10.33
CA ILE A 30 6.61 -4.24 -9.55
C ILE A 30 6.01 -2.88 -9.89
N ALA A 31 4.75 -2.85 -10.30
CA ALA A 31 4.04 -1.59 -10.48
C ALA A 31 3.60 -1.08 -9.10
N TYR A 32 4.19 0.03 -8.67
CA TYR A 32 3.96 0.59 -7.35
C TYR A 32 3.09 1.85 -7.42
N PHE A 33 1.88 1.75 -6.89
CA PHE A 33 0.95 2.85 -6.73
C PHE A 33 1.15 3.46 -5.34
N GLN A 34 1.87 4.59 -5.26
CA GLN A 34 2.39 5.08 -3.99
C GLN A 34 1.81 6.41 -3.54
N ALA A 35 1.61 7.38 -4.42
CA ALA A 35 1.19 8.71 -3.98
C ALA A 35 -0.23 8.70 -3.44
N TYR A 36 -0.43 9.20 -2.20
CA TYR A 36 -1.72 9.33 -1.53
C TYR A 36 -2.44 7.99 -1.27
N THR A 37 -3.79 8.01 -1.35
CA THR A 37 -4.66 6.86 -1.10
C THR A 37 -5.12 6.29 -2.44
N ASN A 38 -4.47 5.24 -2.91
CA ASN A 38 -4.65 4.76 -4.29
C ASN A 38 -5.91 3.93 -4.52
N THR A 39 -6.70 3.67 -3.48
CA THR A 39 -8.03 3.04 -3.61
C THR A 39 -9.18 4.02 -3.37
N TYR A 40 -8.89 5.32 -3.20
CA TYR A 40 -9.90 6.36 -3.02
C TYR A 40 -10.35 6.92 -4.37
N ALA A 41 -11.09 6.11 -5.10
CA ALA A 41 -11.71 6.47 -6.39
C ALA A 41 -12.86 5.49 -6.70
N PRO A 42 -13.76 5.80 -7.65
CA PRO A 42 -14.75 4.85 -8.12
C PRO A 42 -14.11 3.55 -8.60
N VAL A 43 -14.67 2.41 -8.22
CA VAL A 43 -14.09 1.08 -8.48
C VAL A 43 -13.81 0.81 -9.95
N GLU A 44 -14.65 1.32 -10.86
CA GLU A 44 -14.44 1.17 -12.30
C GLU A 44 -13.21 1.93 -12.81
N HIS A 45 -12.90 3.06 -12.20
CA HIS A 45 -11.64 3.76 -12.49
C HIS A 45 -10.43 2.95 -11.99
N LEU A 46 -10.51 2.42 -10.76
CA LEU A 46 -9.47 1.57 -10.17
C LEU A 46 -9.26 0.31 -11.02
N ARG A 47 -10.35 -0.33 -11.44
CA ARG A 47 -10.32 -1.50 -12.33
C ARG A 47 -9.54 -1.20 -13.60
N LYS A 48 -9.83 -0.09 -14.24
CA LYS A 48 -9.14 0.31 -15.47
C LYS A 48 -7.63 0.45 -15.25
N ILE A 49 -7.21 1.26 -14.27
CA ILE A 49 -5.80 1.56 -14.06
C ILE A 49 -5.00 0.36 -13.55
N PHE A 50 -5.56 -0.44 -12.64
CA PHE A 50 -4.87 -1.62 -12.10
C PHE A 50 -4.82 -2.77 -13.12
N THR A 51 -5.88 -2.95 -13.92
CA THR A 51 -5.86 -3.95 -15.01
C THR A 51 -4.86 -3.57 -16.09
N GLU A 52 -4.77 -2.29 -16.46
CA GLU A 52 -3.76 -1.81 -17.41
C GLU A 52 -2.35 -2.10 -16.88
N ALA A 53 -2.07 -1.80 -15.61
CA ALA A 53 -0.76 -2.03 -15.01
C ALA A 53 -0.41 -3.53 -14.92
N ILE A 54 -1.33 -4.37 -14.43
CA ILE A 54 -1.05 -5.81 -14.23
C ILE A 54 -0.92 -6.56 -15.55
N SER A 55 -1.53 -6.06 -16.62
CA SER A 55 -1.46 -6.64 -17.97
C SER A 55 -0.12 -6.39 -18.67
N HIS A 56 0.68 -5.44 -18.16
CA HIS A 56 1.98 -5.16 -18.79
C HIS A 56 2.93 -6.38 -18.68
N PRO A 57 3.61 -6.79 -19.78
CA PRO A 57 4.42 -8.01 -19.80
C PRO A 57 5.59 -8.01 -18.81
N ASP A 58 6.21 -6.86 -18.56
CA ASP A 58 7.35 -6.73 -17.66
C ASP A 58 6.95 -6.53 -16.19
N ILE A 59 5.65 -6.33 -15.90
CA ILE A 59 5.14 -6.22 -14.54
C ILE A 59 4.82 -7.62 -14.00
N VAL A 60 5.38 -7.96 -12.86
CA VAL A 60 5.20 -9.28 -12.21
C VAL A 60 4.33 -9.21 -10.97
N ALA A 61 4.12 -8.04 -10.40
CA ALA A 61 3.24 -7.82 -9.24
C ALA A 61 2.75 -6.37 -9.20
N LEU A 62 1.67 -6.12 -8.45
CA LEU A 62 1.25 -4.77 -8.05
C LEU A 62 1.56 -4.56 -6.57
N SER A 63 2.01 -3.36 -6.22
CA SER A 63 2.06 -2.85 -4.84
C SER A 63 1.20 -1.60 -4.76
N ILE A 64 0.21 -1.61 -3.86
CA ILE A 64 -0.82 -0.56 -3.78
C ILE A 64 -0.83 0.04 -2.39
N GLY A 65 -0.35 1.28 -2.27
CA GLY A 65 -0.38 2.05 -1.02
C GLY A 65 -1.76 2.65 -0.77
N THR A 66 -2.38 2.37 0.37
CA THR A 66 -3.70 2.90 0.70
C THR A 66 -3.95 3.02 2.20
N ARG A 67 -5.13 3.57 2.53
CA ARG A 67 -5.67 3.69 3.88
C ARG A 67 -6.66 2.54 4.17
N PRO A 68 -6.74 2.06 5.43
CA PRO A 68 -7.67 1.01 5.81
C PRO A 68 -9.15 1.34 5.54
N ASP A 69 -9.53 2.60 5.73
CA ASP A 69 -10.91 3.09 5.53
C ASP A 69 -11.31 3.30 4.05
N CYS A 70 -10.40 2.99 3.12
CA CYS A 70 -10.63 3.07 1.66
C CYS A 70 -10.61 1.70 0.99
N LEU A 71 -11.03 0.66 1.71
CA LEU A 71 -11.13 -0.73 1.24
C LEU A 71 -12.56 -1.23 1.39
N GLY A 72 -13.50 -0.63 0.63
CA GLY A 72 -14.87 -1.12 0.53
C GLY A 72 -14.95 -2.50 -0.14
N ASP A 73 -16.11 -3.16 -0.02
CA ASP A 73 -16.30 -4.53 -0.53
C ASP A 73 -16.01 -4.61 -2.03
N ASP A 74 -16.44 -3.63 -2.81
CA ASP A 74 -16.20 -3.52 -4.25
C ASP A 74 -14.70 -3.41 -4.60
N VAL A 75 -13.94 -2.67 -3.78
CA VAL A 75 -12.49 -2.57 -3.92
C VAL A 75 -11.80 -3.88 -3.56
N LEU A 76 -12.24 -4.53 -2.47
CA LEU A 76 -11.71 -5.83 -2.05
C LEU A 76 -11.94 -6.88 -3.14
N GLU A 77 -13.15 -6.97 -3.71
CA GLU A 77 -13.46 -7.89 -4.82
C GLU A 77 -12.57 -7.63 -6.04
N LEU A 78 -12.33 -6.36 -6.38
CA LEU A 78 -11.40 -6.00 -7.44
C LEU A 78 -9.98 -6.51 -7.14
N LEU A 79 -9.46 -6.23 -5.94
CA LEU A 79 -8.11 -6.65 -5.55
C LEU A 79 -7.98 -8.18 -5.54
N TYR A 80 -8.99 -8.90 -5.07
CA TYR A 80 -9.01 -10.38 -5.11
C TYR A 80 -8.96 -10.91 -6.54
N SER A 81 -9.72 -10.31 -7.46
CA SER A 81 -9.70 -10.70 -8.86
C SER A 81 -8.34 -10.45 -9.53
N LEU A 82 -7.70 -9.33 -9.24
CA LEU A 82 -6.36 -9.01 -9.74
C LEU A 82 -5.30 -9.95 -9.19
N ASN A 83 -5.41 -10.35 -7.92
CA ASN A 83 -4.48 -11.28 -7.27
C ASN A 83 -4.52 -12.69 -7.89
N GLN A 84 -5.58 -13.06 -8.61
CA GLN A 84 -5.63 -14.30 -9.40
C GLN A 84 -4.83 -14.19 -10.70
N ILE A 85 -4.51 -12.99 -11.17
CA ILE A 85 -3.74 -12.76 -12.40
C ILE A 85 -2.25 -12.72 -12.11
N LYS A 86 -1.85 -11.85 -11.18
CA LYS A 86 -0.47 -11.71 -10.66
C LYS A 86 -0.53 -11.28 -9.19
N PRO A 87 0.51 -11.54 -8.40
CA PRO A 87 0.56 -11.13 -6.99
C PRO A 87 0.22 -9.65 -6.80
N VAL A 88 -0.65 -9.38 -5.82
CA VAL A 88 -1.00 -8.04 -5.36
C VAL A 88 -0.60 -7.88 -3.91
N TRP A 89 0.17 -6.85 -3.61
CA TRP A 89 0.49 -6.43 -2.25
C TRP A 89 -0.25 -5.15 -1.90
N VAL A 90 -0.76 -5.07 -0.70
CA VAL A 90 -1.35 -3.83 -0.18
C VAL A 90 -0.44 -3.26 0.90
N GLU A 91 0.04 -2.04 0.66
CA GLU A 91 0.80 -1.27 1.64
C GLU A 91 -0.17 -0.42 2.46
N LEU A 92 -0.45 -0.87 3.68
CA LEU A 92 -1.53 -0.36 4.51
C LEU A 92 -1.01 0.61 5.57
N GLY A 93 -1.52 1.82 5.59
CA GLY A 93 -1.16 2.82 6.59
C GLY A 93 -1.71 2.45 7.97
N LEU A 94 -0.85 2.32 8.98
CA LEU A 94 -1.20 2.26 10.40
C LEU A 94 -0.65 3.46 11.14
N GLN A 95 0.60 3.75 10.88
CA GLN A 95 1.44 4.78 11.48
C GLN A 95 1.81 4.45 12.93
N THR A 96 0.83 4.21 13.81
CA THR A 96 0.95 3.84 15.22
C THR A 96 -0.33 3.15 15.69
N ILE A 97 -0.25 2.35 16.77
CA ILE A 97 -1.42 1.79 17.44
C ILE A 97 -2.01 2.74 18.48
N HIS A 98 -1.27 3.77 18.90
CA HIS A 98 -1.67 4.68 19.98
C HIS A 98 -2.69 5.71 19.48
N GLU A 99 -3.93 5.59 19.96
CA GLU A 99 -5.05 6.40 19.46
C GLU A 99 -4.91 7.91 19.75
N ASP A 100 -4.22 8.29 20.84
CA ASP A 100 -3.93 9.70 21.13
C ASP A 100 -2.98 10.29 20.10
N THR A 101 -1.90 9.58 19.78
CA THR A 101 -0.98 9.94 18.70
C THR A 101 -1.68 9.94 17.36
N ALA A 102 -2.48 8.91 17.07
CA ALA A 102 -3.25 8.81 15.83
C ALA A 102 -4.21 10.00 15.65
N ARG A 103 -4.84 10.45 16.72
CA ARG A 103 -5.67 11.67 16.72
C ARG A 103 -4.84 12.93 16.49
N TYR A 104 -3.70 13.04 17.17
CA TYR A 104 -2.80 14.18 17.03
C TYR A 104 -2.31 14.35 15.58
N ILE A 105 -1.89 13.28 14.94
CA ILE A 105 -1.45 13.29 13.52
C ILE A 105 -2.62 13.27 12.51
N ARG A 106 -3.87 13.30 12.99
CA ARG A 106 -5.09 13.27 12.16
C ARG A 106 -5.14 12.07 11.23
N ARG A 107 -4.81 10.88 11.72
CA ARG A 107 -4.87 9.64 10.94
C ARG A 107 -6.25 9.41 10.30
N GLY A 108 -7.33 9.75 11.01
CA GLY A 108 -8.69 9.82 10.46
C GLY A 108 -9.49 8.52 10.50
N TYR A 109 -8.94 7.42 11.03
CA TYR A 109 -9.62 6.14 11.26
C TYR A 109 -9.13 5.47 12.53
N PRO A 110 -9.98 4.66 13.22
CA PRO A 110 -9.62 3.95 14.45
C PRO A 110 -8.76 2.71 14.13
N LEU A 111 -8.07 2.17 15.15
CA LEU A 111 -7.26 0.95 15.03
C LEU A 111 -8.09 -0.24 14.55
N SER A 112 -9.35 -0.37 15.02
CA SER A 112 -10.25 -1.44 14.60
C SER A 112 -10.53 -1.46 13.08
N CYS A 113 -10.49 -0.30 12.42
CA CYS A 113 -10.60 -0.22 10.96
C CYS A 113 -9.40 -0.87 10.29
N PHE A 114 -8.20 -0.64 10.82
CA PHE A 114 -6.98 -1.28 10.35
C PHE A 114 -7.04 -2.81 10.53
N ASP A 115 -7.47 -3.29 11.72
CA ASP A 115 -7.59 -4.73 12.00
C ASP A 115 -8.54 -5.42 11.02
N THR A 116 -9.69 -4.79 10.76
CA THR A 116 -10.68 -5.29 9.80
C THR A 116 -10.10 -5.35 8.39
N ALA A 117 -9.39 -4.30 7.97
CA ALA A 117 -8.77 -4.24 6.66
C ALA A 117 -7.72 -5.35 6.46
N VAL A 118 -6.84 -5.57 7.45
CA VAL A 118 -5.86 -6.67 7.42
C VAL A 118 -6.58 -8.01 7.28
N LYS A 119 -7.59 -8.28 8.13
CA LYS A 119 -8.35 -9.51 8.10
C LYS A 119 -9.00 -9.76 6.72
N ASN A 120 -9.63 -8.75 6.14
CA ASN A 120 -10.28 -8.88 4.84
C ASN A 120 -9.26 -9.12 3.73
N LEU A 121 -8.18 -8.37 3.67
CA LEU A 121 -7.11 -8.57 2.68
C LEU A 121 -6.53 -9.99 2.77
N ARG A 122 -6.24 -10.46 3.98
CA ARG A 122 -5.70 -11.81 4.20
C ARG A 122 -6.69 -12.92 3.83
N ALA A 123 -7.98 -12.71 4.05
CA ALA A 123 -9.02 -13.65 3.63
C ALA A 123 -9.03 -13.86 2.10
N GLY A 124 -8.67 -12.85 1.33
CA GLY A 124 -8.47 -12.93 -0.13
C GLY A 124 -7.06 -13.34 -0.57
N GLY A 125 -6.19 -13.74 0.37
CA GLY A 125 -4.81 -14.15 0.06
C GLY A 125 -3.88 -13.02 -0.36
N ILE A 126 -4.26 -11.76 -0.12
CA ILE A 126 -3.44 -10.59 -0.45
C ILE A 126 -2.37 -10.39 0.63
N GLU A 127 -1.13 -10.19 0.21
CA GLU A 127 -0.04 -9.84 1.12
C GLU A 127 -0.18 -8.40 1.63
N VAL A 128 0.02 -8.23 2.94
CA VAL A 128 -0.10 -6.94 3.61
C VAL A 128 1.25 -6.47 4.12
N ILE A 129 1.65 -5.27 3.72
CA ILE A 129 2.82 -4.57 4.22
C ILE A 129 2.34 -3.35 5.00
N VAL A 130 2.72 -3.23 6.26
CA VAL A 130 2.23 -2.18 7.15
C VAL A 130 3.21 -1.02 7.23
N HIS A 131 2.72 0.18 6.98
CA HIS A 131 3.49 1.40 7.16
C HIS A 131 3.37 1.91 8.60
N THR A 132 4.51 2.14 9.25
CA THR A 132 4.62 2.77 10.56
C THR A 132 5.57 3.96 10.52
N ILE A 133 5.34 4.95 11.36
CA ILE A 133 6.19 6.15 11.45
C ILE A 133 6.88 6.15 12.82
N LEU A 134 8.20 6.22 12.81
CA LEU A 134 9.03 6.35 14.01
C LEU A 134 9.29 7.83 14.31
N GLY A 135 9.28 8.18 15.59
CA GLY A 135 9.52 9.54 16.03
C GLY A 135 8.29 10.44 15.99
N LEU A 136 7.10 9.85 16.07
CA LEU A 136 5.86 10.63 16.21
C LEU A 136 5.84 11.42 17.52
N PRO A 137 5.31 12.66 17.51
CA PRO A 137 5.26 13.50 18.72
C PRO A 137 4.50 12.80 19.86
N GLY A 138 5.12 12.80 21.04
CA GLY A 138 4.55 12.18 22.23
C GLY A 138 4.85 10.69 22.39
N GLU A 139 5.39 10.02 21.37
CA GLU A 139 5.78 8.60 21.45
C GLU A 139 7.21 8.43 21.96
N SER A 140 7.36 7.54 22.92
CA SER A 140 8.64 7.06 23.44
C SER A 140 9.09 5.78 22.71
N ARG A 141 10.31 5.33 22.99
CA ARG A 141 10.80 4.03 22.52
C ARG A 141 9.87 2.86 22.95
N LYS A 142 9.25 2.97 24.12
CA LYS A 142 8.32 1.95 24.63
C LYS A 142 7.09 1.85 23.71
N ASP A 143 6.51 2.97 23.34
CA ASP A 143 5.33 3.04 22.48
C ASP A 143 5.61 2.45 21.09
N ILE A 144 6.80 2.73 20.55
CA ILE A 144 7.26 2.12 19.28
C ILE A 144 7.35 0.60 19.42
N LEU A 145 7.93 0.09 20.52
CA LEU A 145 8.05 -1.35 20.75
C LEU A 145 6.69 -2.03 20.94
N GLU A 146 5.74 -1.35 21.58
CA GLU A 146 4.35 -1.83 21.70
C GLU A 146 3.69 -1.95 20.31
N THR A 147 3.87 -0.95 19.45
CA THR A 147 3.41 -1.02 18.06
C THR A 147 4.04 -2.20 17.30
N MET A 148 5.34 -2.44 17.47
CA MET A 148 6.02 -3.58 16.83
C MET A 148 5.52 -4.93 17.39
N ALA A 149 5.32 -5.03 18.70
CA ALA A 149 4.78 -6.24 19.32
C ALA A 149 3.36 -6.56 18.84
N TYR A 150 2.53 -5.53 18.70
CA TYR A 150 1.18 -5.65 18.14
C TYR A 150 1.21 -6.22 16.71
N LEU A 151 2.03 -5.63 15.84
CA LEU A 151 2.16 -6.07 14.46
C LEU A 151 2.75 -7.48 14.33
N ASN A 152 3.66 -7.86 15.22
CA ASN A 152 4.26 -9.20 15.23
C ASN A 152 3.25 -10.30 15.57
N ALA A 153 2.13 -9.97 16.20
CA ALA A 153 1.04 -10.90 16.50
C ALA A 153 0.00 -11.00 15.37
N MET A 154 0.14 -10.21 14.30
CA MET A 154 -0.82 -10.17 13.19
C MET A 154 -0.34 -11.01 12.00
N ASP A 155 -1.29 -11.47 11.18
CA ASP A 155 -0.97 -12.11 9.90
C ASP A 155 -0.65 -11.06 8.83
N ILE A 156 0.55 -10.50 8.90
CA ILE A 156 1.11 -9.55 7.91
C ILE A 156 2.44 -10.07 7.38
N GLN A 157 2.82 -9.66 6.18
CA GLN A 157 4.00 -10.18 5.50
C GLN A 157 5.19 -9.21 5.54
N GLY A 158 4.96 -7.97 5.93
CA GLY A 158 6.04 -7.00 6.05
C GLY A 158 5.68 -5.73 6.80
N ILE A 159 6.72 -5.02 7.25
CA ILE A 159 6.60 -3.71 7.91
C ILE A 159 7.54 -2.74 7.18
N LYS A 160 7.02 -1.57 6.83
CA LYS A 160 7.79 -0.47 6.27
C LYS A 160 7.96 0.62 7.33
N LEU A 161 9.15 0.71 7.88
CA LEU A 161 9.52 1.70 8.87
C LEU A 161 9.88 3.02 8.19
N GLN A 162 9.22 4.09 8.56
CA GLN A 162 9.50 5.45 8.08
C GLN A 162 9.89 6.33 9.26
N LEU A 163 10.88 7.19 9.09
CA LEU A 163 11.18 8.24 10.05
C LEU A 163 10.30 9.45 9.78
N LEU A 164 9.81 10.08 10.84
CA LEU A 164 9.16 11.38 10.69
C LEU A 164 10.20 12.40 10.22
N HIS A 165 9.91 13.03 9.09
CA HIS A 165 10.67 14.17 8.59
C HIS A 165 9.88 15.46 8.86
N VAL A 166 10.50 16.43 9.50
CA VAL A 166 9.94 17.75 9.82
C VAL A 166 10.66 18.81 9.00
#